data_58d5fa37281688d45fa4f1aa9f00076e
#
_entry.id   58d5fa37281688d45fa4f1aa9f00076e
#
_cell.length_a   1.000
_cell.length_b   1.000
_cell.length_c   1.000
_cell.angle_alpha   90.00
_cell.angle_beta   90.00
_cell.angle_gamma   90.00
#
_symmetry.space_group_name_H-M   'P 1'
#
loop_
_entity.id
_entity.type
_entity.pdbx_description
1 polymer ?
#
loop_
_entity_poly.entity_id
_entity_poly.type
_entity_poly.pdbx_seq_one_letter_code
_entity_poly.pdbx_strand_id
1 'polypeptide(L)'
;MDEQVETQRRRPLIAVPGRFSDSASALRYKALVNAHALIKGVYDAGGEPVTILPVADPGTTEDALYEEVSRRLAFADAVLLPGGGDIAAWRYGQEAHAESDDGDELQDMFDLAVARHVVENQVPTLAVCRGMQILNVSLGGDLEQHLPTPHMNQIHTITLDAASSLTSSIARTPQVSCYHHQAVRNLGKGLVATAWAEDGTVEALELHGAEFWIHAVQWHPEDTVASDLAQQALLKEFIANIPLG
;
A
#
# COMPACT_ATOMS: atom_id res chain seq x y z
N MET A 1 12.19 0.16 46.71
CA MET A 1 12.37 0.89 45.42
C MET A 1 12.21 -0.17 44.35
N ASP A 2 10.97 -0.41 43.94
CA ASP A 2 10.67 -1.31 42.83
C ASP A 2 10.92 -0.53 41.53
N GLU A 3 12.04 -0.80 40.87
CA GLU A 3 12.21 -0.43 39.47
C GLU A 3 11.18 -1.24 38.66
N GLN A 4 10.09 -0.59 38.25
CA GLN A 4 9.23 -1.13 37.25
C GLN A 4 10.06 -1.25 35.95
N VAL A 5 10.50 -2.45 35.63
CA VAL A 5 11.01 -2.79 34.31
C VAL A 5 9.81 -2.64 33.39
N GLU A 6 9.69 -1.48 32.73
CA GLU A 6 8.76 -1.26 31.64
C GLU A 6 9.14 -2.29 30.57
N THR A 7 8.37 -3.36 30.48
CA THR A 7 8.53 -4.36 29.42
C THR A 7 8.31 -3.63 28.10
N GLN A 8 9.40 -3.27 27.44
CA GLN A 8 9.36 -2.60 26.13
C GLN A 8 8.61 -3.53 25.18
N ARG A 9 7.38 -3.13 24.81
CA ARG A 9 6.57 -3.87 23.84
C ARG A 9 7.39 -4.06 22.58
N ARG A 10 7.47 -5.30 22.04
CA ARG A 10 8.15 -5.53 20.77
C ARG A 10 7.51 -4.70 19.67
N ARG A 11 8.31 -4.26 18.72
CA ARG A 11 7.79 -3.61 17.50
C ARG A 11 7.10 -4.67 16.64
N PRO A 12 5.91 -4.37 16.05
CA PRO A 12 5.31 -5.27 15.08
C PRO A 12 6.20 -5.38 13.83
N LEU A 13 6.35 -6.58 13.31
CA LEU A 13 7.08 -6.85 12.07
C LEU A 13 6.17 -6.58 10.87
N ILE A 14 6.55 -5.61 10.03
CA ILE A 14 5.77 -5.17 8.89
C ILE A 14 6.42 -5.71 7.61
N ALA A 15 5.79 -6.66 6.94
CA ALA A 15 6.28 -7.13 5.65
C ALA A 15 6.02 -6.08 4.56
N VAL A 16 7.07 -5.76 3.78
CA VAL A 16 7.02 -4.77 2.72
C VAL A 16 7.59 -5.39 1.43
N PRO A 17 6.78 -5.70 0.41
CA PRO A 17 7.28 -6.11 -0.88
C PRO A 17 8.27 -5.08 -1.44
N GLY A 18 9.47 -5.51 -1.79
CA GLY A 18 10.47 -4.63 -2.40
C GLY A 18 10.12 -4.34 -3.86
N ARG A 19 10.72 -3.30 -4.41
CA ARG A 19 10.62 -2.91 -5.82
C ARG A 19 11.93 -3.17 -6.53
N PHE A 20 11.88 -3.66 -7.76
CA PHE A 20 13.08 -3.79 -8.58
C PHE A 20 13.51 -2.43 -9.12
N SER A 21 14.81 -2.20 -9.13
CA SER A 21 15.43 -1.00 -9.70
C SER A 21 16.69 -1.39 -10.47
N ASP A 22 16.78 -0.95 -11.71
CA ASP A 22 17.95 -1.19 -12.57
C ASP A 22 19.09 -0.20 -12.29
N SER A 23 18.84 0.84 -11.48
CA SER A 23 19.82 1.89 -11.17
C SER A 23 19.84 2.24 -9.68
N ALA A 24 20.68 1.54 -8.94
CA ALA A 24 21.08 1.99 -7.61
C ALA A 24 22.57 2.36 -7.66
N SER A 25 22.89 3.62 -7.37
CA SER A 25 24.20 4.24 -7.69
C SER A 25 25.44 3.53 -7.14
N ALA A 26 25.30 2.72 -6.11
CA ALA A 26 26.40 1.96 -5.50
C ALA A 26 26.40 0.47 -5.88
N LEU A 27 25.44 0.00 -6.66
CA LEU A 27 25.28 -1.41 -7.00
C LEU A 27 25.55 -1.65 -8.50
N ARG A 28 26.13 -2.82 -8.81
CA ARG A 28 26.50 -3.19 -10.16
C ARG A 28 25.38 -3.80 -10.99
N TYR A 29 24.30 -4.22 -10.34
CA TYR A 29 23.20 -4.99 -10.92
C TYR A 29 21.86 -4.50 -10.39
N LYS A 30 20.77 -5.07 -10.92
CA LYS A 30 19.41 -4.84 -10.46
C LYS A 30 19.33 -4.91 -8.92
N ALA A 31 18.74 -3.90 -8.32
CA ALA A 31 18.59 -3.77 -6.88
C ALA A 31 17.15 -4.07 -6.45
N LEU A 32 17.00 -4.46 -5.19
CA LEU A 32 15.71 -4.43 -4.51
C LEU A 32 15.67 -3.21 -3.61
N VAL A 33 14.66 -2.36 -3.77
CA VAL A 33 14.54 -1.07 -3.08
C VAL A 33 13.14 -0.87 -2.50
N ASN A 34 13.07 0.00 -1.50
CA ASN A 34 11.84 0.62 -1.01
C ASN A 34 12.10 2.11 -0.78
N ALA A 35 11.07 2.95 -0.87
CA ALA A 35 11.17 4.37 -0.58
C ALA A 35 11.64 4.58 0.87
N HIS A 36 12.85 5.14 1.05
CA HIS A 36 13.45 5.30 2.37
C HIS A 36 12.55 6.08 3.33
N ALA A 37 11.88 7.15 2.84
CA ALA A 37 11.00 7.95 3.67
C ALA A 37 9.77 7.16 4.18
N LEU A 38 9.20 6.26 3.36
CA LEU A 38 8.10 5.39 3.76
C LEU A 38 8.53 4.40 4.84
N ILE A 39 9.64 3.70 4.61
CA ILE A 39 10.21 2.74 5.57
C ILE A 39 10.56 3.44 6.89
N LYS A 40 11.21 4.61 6.81
CA LYS A 40 11.54 5.40 7.99
C LYS A 40 10.29 5.88 8.73
N GLY A 41 9.26 6.34 8.02
CA GLY A 41 7.99 6.76 8.60
C GLY A 41 7.31 5.64 9.40
N VAL A 42 7.28 4.41 8.86
CA VAL A 42 6.77 3.23 9.56
C VAL A 42 7.62 2.92 10.80
N TYR A 43 8.95 3.00 10.69
CA TYR A 43 9.85 2.79 11.83
C TYR A 43 9.63 3.84 12.92
N ASP A 44 9.53 5.12 12.55
CA ASP A 44 9.28 6.22 13.50
C ASP A 44 7.90 6.11 14.16
N ALA A 45 6.91 5.54 13.46
CA ALA A 45 5.58 5.25 14.01
C ALA A 45 5.57 4.08 15.00
N GLY A 46 6.66 3.29 15.11
CA GLY A 46 6.81 2.19 16.05
C GLY A 46 6.80 0.79 15.43
N GLY A 47 6.70 0.66 14.10
CA GLY A 47 6.82 -0.61 13.38
C GLY A 47 8.27 -1.01 13.13
N GLU A 48 8.48 -2.27 12.72
CA GLU A 48 9.77 -2.80 12.23
C GLU A 48 9.57 -3.30 10.80
N PRO A 49 9.88 -2.48 9.78
CA PRO A 49 9.67 -2.84 8.38
C PRO A 49 10.71 -3.86 7.90
N VAL A 50 10.23 -4.94 7.27
CA VAL A 50 11.05 -6.02 6.72
C VAL A 50 10.77 -6.13 5.22
N THR A 51 11.77 -5.83 4.40
CA THR A 51 11.65 -5.95 2.94
C THR A 51 11.59 -7.41 2.50
N ILE A 52 10.57 -7.75 1.70
CA ILE A 52 10.37 -9.08 1.14
C ILE A 52 10.76 -9.07 -0.34
N LEU A 53 11.58 -10.02 -0.75
CA LEU A 53 11.98 -10.19 -2.15
C LEU A 53 10.83 -10.77 -2.97
N PRO A 54 10.31 -10.07 -4.00
CA PRO A 54 9.43 -10.67 -4.99
C PRO A 54 10.20 -11.72 -5.78
N VAL A 55 9.75 -12.96 -5.69
CA VAL A 55 10.36 -14.11 -6.37
C VAL A 55 9.31 -15.17 -6.65
N ALA A 56 9.41 -15.78 -7.81
CA ALA A 56 8.68 -16.99 -8.20
C ALA A 56 9.60 -17.84 -9.10
N ASP A 57 9.47 -19.16 -8.98
CA ASP A 57 10.16 -20.06 -9.90
C ASP A 57 9.52 -19.99 -11.30
N PRO A 58 10.28 -20.21 -12.37
CA PRO A 58 9.74 -20.25 -13.72
C PRO A 58 8.58 -21.24 -13.84
N GLY A 59 7.44 -20.77 -14.34
CA GLY A 59 6.24 -21.58 -14.50
C GLY A 59 5.38 -21.73 -13.23
N THR A 60 5.71 -21.02 -12.15
CA THR A 60 4.85 -20.95 -10.97
C THR A 60 3.46 -20.40 -11.35
N THR A 61 2.41 -21.13 -10.96
CA THR A 61 1.03 -20.65 -11.12
C THR A 61 0.70 -19.60 -10.05
N GLU A 62 -0.33 -18.80 -10.26
CA GLU A 62 -0.78 -17.79 -9.28
C GLU A 62 -1.18 -18.43 -7.95
N ASP A 63 -1.84 -19.59 -7.95
CA ASP A 63 -2.19 -20.31 -6.72
C ASP A 63 -0.96 -20.86 -5.99
N ALA A 64 0.03 -21.40 -6.71
CA ALA A 64 1.27 -21.86 -6.10
C ALA A 64 2.08 -20.70 -5.51
N LEU A 65 2.10 -19.55 -6.17
CA LEU A 65 2.74 -18.34 -5.65
C LEU A 65 2.00 -17.82 -4.41
N TYR A 66 0.67 -17.84 -4.41
CA TYR A 66 -0.12 -17.46 -3.24
C TYR A 66 0.22 -18.32 -2.01
N GLU A 67 0.31 -19.63 -2.15
CA GLU A 67 0.69 -20.54 -1.07
C GLU A 67 2.11 -20.27 -0.57
N GLU A 68 3.03 -19.95 -1.47
CA GLU A 68 4.39 -19.59 -1.10
C GLU A 68 4.43 -18.25 -0.37
N VAL A 69 3.76 -17.23 -0.89
CA VAL A 69 3.64 -15.91 -0.26
C VAL A 69 3.04 -16.05 1.13
N SER A 70 1.98 -16.83 1.31
CA SER A 70 1.33 -17.05 2.60
C SER A 70 2.29 -17.66 3.62
N ARG A 71 3.11 -18.64 3.22
CA ARG A 71 4.15 -19.20 4.11
C ARG A 71 5.24 -18.21 4.45
N ARG A 72 5.65 -17.38 3.48
CA ARG A 72 6.72 -16.38 3.66
C ARG A 72 6.29 -15.22 4.52
N LEU A 73 5.01 -14.89 4.54
CA LEU A 73 4.45 -13.80 5.35
C LEU A 73 4.02 -14.24 6.76
N ALA A 74 4.10 -15.52 7.09
CA ALA A 74 3.66 -16.07 8.38
C ALA A 74 4.36 -15.45 9.62
N PHE A 75 5.50 -14.78 9.44
CA PHE A 75 6.21 -14.07 10.50
C PHE A 75 5.70 -12.65 10.74
N ALA A 76 4.97 -12.08 9.78
CA ALA A 76 4.60 -10.67 9.78
C ALA A 76 3.34 -10.42 10.61
N ASP A 77 3.37 -9.39 11.42
CA ASP A 77 2.21 -8.92 12.18
C ASP A 77 1.29 -8.04 11.31
N ALA A 78 1.83 -7.45 10.25
CA ALA A 78 1.11 -6.61 9.32
C ALA A 78 1.83 -6.52 7.95
N VAL A 79 1.16 -5.94 6.97
CA VAL A 79 1.70 -5.73 5.62
C VAL A 79 1.59 -4.25 5.24
N LEU A 80 2.65 -3.72 4.62
CA LEU A 80 2.63 -2.47 3.89
C LEU A 80 2.79 -2.78 2.40
N LEU A 81 1.76 -2.51 1.60
CA LEU A 81 1.85 -2.56 0.14
C LEU A 81 2.32 -1.19 -0.38
N PRO A 82 3.56 -1.03 -0.84
CA PRO A 82 4.11 0.27 -1.20
C PRO A 82 3.74 0.71 -2.62
N GLY A 83 4.04 1.97 -2.94
CA GLY A 83 3.98 2.51 -4.29
C GLY A 83 4.88 1.76 -5.28
N GLY A 84 4.78 2.09 -6.57
CA GLY A 84 5.55 1.46 -7.65
C GLY A 84 5.05 1.89 -9.02
N GLY A 85 5.57 1.29 -10.10
CA GLY A 85 5.13 1.49 -11.47
C GLY A 85 3.74 0.90 -11.75
N ASP A 86 3.31 1.01 -12.99
CA ASP A 86 1.99 0.59 -13.44
C ASP A 86 1.77 -0.92 -13.27
N ILE A 87 0.50 -1.30 -13.12
CA ILE A 87 0.06 -2.70 -13.16
C ILE A 87 -0.27 -3.02 -14.63
N ALA A 88 0.20 -4.15 -15.14
CA ALA A 88 -0.10 -4.57 -16.50
C ALA A 88 -1.62 -4.61 -16.75
N ALA A 89 -2.09 -3.91 -17.78
CA ALA A 89 -3.52 -3.68 -18.03
C ALA A 89 -4.34 -4.96 -18.18
N TRP A 90 -3.75 -6.02 -18.73
CA TRP A 90 -4.40 -7.32 -18.88
C TRP A 90 -4.75 -7.99 -17.53
N ARG A 91 -4.08 -7.60 -16.42
CA ARG A 91 -4.38 -8.09 -15.06
C ARG A 91 -5.79 -7.69 -14.59
N TYR A 92 -6.32 -6.60 -15.13
CA TYR A 92 -7.68 -6.14 -14.85
C TYR A 92 -8.56 -6.07 -16.11
N GLY A 93 -8.22 -6.90 -17.12
CA GLY A 93 -9.06 -7.16 -18.28
C GLY A 93 -9.11 -6.05 -19.32
N GLN A 94 -8.09 -5.19 -19.37
CA GLN A 94 -8.00 -4.09 -20.33
C GLN A 94 -6.85 -4.27 -21.32
N GLU A 95 -6.93 -3.60 -22.46
CA GLU A 95 -5.79 -3.38 -23.35
C GLU A 95 -4.94 -2.22 -22.80
N ALA A 96 -3.62 -2.30 -23.02
CA ALA A 96 -2.70 -1.28 -22.50
C ALA A 96 -2.93 0.09 -23.17
N HIS A 97 -3.00 1.15 -22.38
CA HIS A 97 -3.01 2.52 -22.85
C HIS A 97 -1.61 2.96 -23.28
N ALA A 98 -1.52 3.88 -24.24
CA ALA A 98 -0.23 4.33 -24.79
C ALA A 98 0.70 5.02 -23.74
N GLU A 99 0.11 5.58 -22.69
CA GLU A 99 0.83 6.26 -21.60
C GLU A 99 1.09 5.33 -20.41
N SER A 100 0.70 4.05 -20.47
CA SER A 100 0.97 3.08 -19.42
C SER A 100 2.30 2.38 -19.65
N ASP A 101 3.04 2.13 -18.57
CA ASP A 101 4.21 1.27 -18.59
C ASP A 101 3.81 -0.21 -18.80
N ASP A 102 4.72 -1.03 -19.32
CA ASP A 102 4.47 -2.46 -19.56
C ASP A 102 4.26 -3.28 -18.27
N GLY A 103 4.55 -2.68 -17.10
CA GLY A 103 4.54 -3.36 -15.82
C GLY A 103 5.72 -4.35 -15.64
N ASP A 104 5.86 -4.90 -14.45
CA ASP A 104 6.76 -6.04 -14.18
C ASP A 104 5.90 -7.24 -13.78
N GLU A 105 5.85 -8.26 -14.64
CA GLU A 105 4.96 -9.42 -14.48
C GLU A 105 5.18 -10.13 -13.13
N LEU A 106 6.44 -10.30 -12.71
CA LEU A 106 6.76 -10.93 -11.43
C LEU A 106 6.31 -10.06 -10.25
N GLN A 107 6.51 -8.74 -10.35
CA GLN A 107 6.07 -7.80 -9.33
C GLN A 107 4.55 -7.78 -9.19
N ASP A 108 3.83 -7.77 -10.33
CA ASP A 108 2.36 -7.81 -10.35
C ASP A 108 1.84 -9.10 -9.72
N MET A 109 2.34 -10.27 -10.16
CA MET A 109 1.94 -11.57 -9.62
C MET A 109 2.18 -11.63 -8.10
N PHE A 110 3.35 -11.18 -7.67
CA PHE A 110 3.73 -11.22 -6.26
C PHE A 110 2.85 -10.30 -5.41
N ASP A 111 2.66 -9.05 -5.84
CA ASP A 111 1.85 -8.09 -5.10
C ASP A 111 0.37 -8.48 -5.06
N LEU A 112 -0.18 -9.04 -6.14
CA LEU A 112 -1.55 -9.58 -6.16
C LEU A 112 -1.69 -10.77 -5.20
N ALA A 113 -0.69 -11.66 -5.13
CA ALA A 113 -0.69 -12.76 -4.17
C ALA A 113 -0.61 -12.24 -2.72
N VAL A 114 0.17 -11.18 -2.45
CA VAL A 114 0.21 -10.51 -1.13
C VAL A 114 -1.14 -9.87 -0.81
N ALA A 115 -1.76 -9.14 -1.75
CA ALA A 115 -3.06 -8.52 -1.54
C ALA A 115 -4.17 -9.56 -1.26
N ARG A 116 -4.17 -10.69 -1.99
CA ARG A 116 -5.06 -11.81 -1.71
C ARG A 116 -4.82 -12.37 -0.30
N HIS A 117 -3.55 -12.57 0.07
CA HIS A 117 -3.18 -13.08 1.40
C HIS A 117 -3.69 -12.18 2.53
N VAL A 118 -3.52 -10.87 2.43
CA VAL A 118 -3.94 -9.97 3.52
C VAL A 118 -5.44 -9.93 3.70
N VAL A 119 -6.21 -10.04 2.63
CA VAL A 119 -7.68 -10.07 2.70
C VAL A 119 -8.18 -11.40 3.26
N GLU A 120 -7.69 -12.55 2.74
CA GLU A 120 -8.14 -13.86 3.15
C GLU A 120 -7.73 -14.22 4.58
N ASN A 121 -6.58 -13.73 5.06
CA ASN A 121 -6.05 -14.00 6.40
C ASN A 121 -6.25 -12.84 7.39
N GLN A 122 -6.97 -11.78 7.00
CA GLN A 122 -7.30 -10.64 7.85
C GLN A 122 -6.06 -9.96 8.46
N VAL A 123 -5.01 -9.79 7.64
CA VAL A 123 -3.74 -9.19 8.09
C VAL A 123 -3.86 -7.67 8.06
N PRO A 124 -3.58 -6.95 9.18
CA PRO A 124 -3.55 -5.50 9.19
C PRO A 124 -2.69 -4.93 8.06
N THR A 125 -3.26 -4.03 7.26
CA THR A 125 -2.60 -3.60 6.02
C THR A 125 -2.79 -2.12 5.74
N LEU A 126 -1.68 -1.44 5.42
CA LEU A 126 -1.68 -0.14 4.74
C LEU A 126 -1.22 -0.34 3.30
N ALA A 127 -2.02 0.11 2.35
CA ALA A 127 -1.69 0.08 0.92
C ALA A 127 -1.52 1.51 0.39
N VAL A 128 -0.38 1.82 -0.24
CA VAL A 128 0.00 3.16 -0.67
C VAL A 128 0.16 3.21 -2.19
N CYS A 129 -0.49 4.16 -2.84
CA CYS A 129 -0.42 4.45 -4.28
C CYS A 129 -0.69 3.18 -5.11
N ARG A 130 0.31 2.64 -5.80
CA ARG A 130 0.18 1.35 -6.50
C ARG A 130 -0.35 0.24 -5.59
N GLY A 131 0.01 0.22 -4.31
CA GLY A 131 -0.52 -0.74 -3.34
C GLY A 131 -2.05 -0.69 -3.22
N MET A 132 -2.66 0.49 -3.24
CA MET A 132 -4.11 0.67 -3.29
C MET A 132 -4.70 0.09 -4.58
N GLN A 133 -4.07 0.33 -5.72
CA GLN A 133 -4.49 -0.19 -7.01
C GLN A 133 -4.40 -1.72 -7.07
N ILE A 134 -3.33 -2.31 -6.54
CA ILE A 134 -3.15 -3.76 -6.40
C ILE A 134 -4.25 -4.37 -5.53
N LEU A 135 -4.57 -3.75 -4.39
CA LEU A 135 -5.67 -4.20 -3.54
C LEU A 135 -7.02 -4.17 -4.29
N ASN A 136 -7.27 -3.09 -5.04
CA ASN A 136 -8.48 -2.97 -5.85
C ASN A 136 -8.56 -4.06 -6.93
N VAL A 137 -7.50 -4.26 -7.70
CA VAL A 137 -7.44 -5.26 -8.77
C VAL A 137 -7.55 -6.68 -8.22
N SER A 138 -6.92 -6.99 -7.09
CA SER A 138 -6.99 -8.31 -6.46
C SER A 138 -8.42 -8.71 -6.05
N LEU A 139 -9.28 -7.73 -5.83
CA LEU A 139 -10.70 -7.91 -5.50
C LEU A 139 -11.63 -7.78 -6.72
N GLY A 140 -11.07 -7.74 -7.94
CA GLY A 140 -11.80 -7.69 -9.20
C GLY A 140 -12.22 -6.30 -9.64
N GLY A 141 -11.65 -5.25 -9.08
CA GLY A 141 -11.76 -3.88 -9.58
C GLY A 141 -10.86 -3.64 -10.79
N ASP A 142 -10.96 -2.44 -11.36
CA ASP A 142 -10.13 -2.00 -12.49
C ASP A 142 -9.64 -0.56 -12.31
N LEU A 143 -8.82 -0.10 -13.26
CA LEU A 143 -8.17 1.21 -13.21
C LEU A 143 -8.54 2.07 -14.41
N GLU A 144 -8.59 3.39 -14.19
CA GLU A 144 -8.35 4.38 -15.22
C GLU A 144 -6.84 4.44 -15.46
N GLN A 145 -6.41 4.03 -16.66
CA GLN A 145 -4.98 3.87 -16.95
C GLN A 145 -4.24 5.18 -17.12
N HIS A 146 -4.97 6.25 -17.46
CA HIS A 146 -4.37 7.58 -17.59
C HIS A 146 -5.43 8.65 -17.34
N LEU A 147 -5.29 9.36 -16.23
CA LEU A 147 -6.19 10.46 -15.88
C LEU A 147 -6.06 11.61 -16.90
N PRO A 148 -7.16 12.27 -17.30
CA PRO A 148 -7.11 13.45 -18.16
C PRO A 148 -6.19 14.57 -17.62
N THR A 149 -6.09 14.66 -16.32
CA THR A 149 -5.15 15.53 -15.58
C THR A 149 -4.43 14.69 -14.55
N PRO A 150 -3.21 14.19 -14.83
CA PRO A 150 -2.44 13.38 -13.88
C PRO A 150 -2.10 14.15 -12.60
N HIS A 151 -2.20 13.47 -11.47
CA HIS A 151 -1.81 14.01 -10.16
C HIS A 151 -0.31 13.80 -9.92
N MET A 152 0.51 14.47 -10.72
CA MET A 152 1.97 14.30 -10.71
C MET A 152 2.66 15.46 -10.00
N ASN A 153 3.44 15.15 -8.94
CA ASN A 153 4.18 16.15 -8.15
C ASN A 153 3.26 17.27 -7.60
N GLN A 154 2.09 16.90 -7.13
CA GLN A 154 1.09 17.85 -6.64
C GLN A 154 0.81 17.63 -5.16
N ILE A 155 0.63 18.74 -4.44
CA ILE A 155 -0.01 18.74 -3.12
C ILE A 155 -1.40 19.34 -3.32
N HIS A 156 -2.42 18.56 -3.01
CA HIS A 156 -3.81 19.01 -3.12
C HIS A 156 -4.63 18.59 -1.89
N THR A 157 -5.79 19.19 -1.76
CA THR A 157 -6.73 18.84 -0.71
C THR A 157 -7.62 17.69 -1.18
N ILE A 158 -7.77 16.69 -0.32
CA ILE A 158 -8.76 15.63 -0.51
C ILE A 158 -9.90 15.79 0.51
N THR A 159 -11.02 15.13 0.26
CA THR A 159 -12.15 15.10 1.20
C THR A 159 -12.41 13.66 1.62
N LEU A 160 -12.28 13.38 2.92
CA LEU A 160 -12.65 12.10 3.51
C LEU A 160 -14.16 12.03 3.74
N ASP A 161 -14.76 10.87 3.48
CA ASP A 161 -16.12 10.56 3.91
C ASP A 161 -16.23 10.66 5.45
N ALA A 162 -17.35 11.13 5.94
CA ALA A 162 -17.59 11.23 7.38
C ALA A 162 -17.63 9.86 8.08
N ALA A 163 -17.94 8.81 7.32
CA ALA A 163 -17.97 7.43 7.81
C ALA A 163 -16.60 6.72 7.73
N SER A 164 -15.60 7.35 7.10
CA SER A 164 -14.25 6.80 7.07
C SER A 164 -13.67 6.72 8.48
N SER A 165 -13.09 5.59 8.82
CA SER A 165 -12.43 5.39 10.11
C SER A 165 -11.22 6.30 10.29
N LEU A 166 -10.55 6.70 9.20
CA LEU A 166 -9.42 7.62 9.21
C LEU A 166 -9.77 9.01 9.77
N THR A 167 -11.05 9.40 9.76
CA THR A 167 -11.50 10.69 10.34
C THR A 167 -11.32 10.77 11.85
N SER A 168 -11.05 9.65 12.52
CA SER A 168 -10.68 9.63 13.93
C SER A 168 -9.27 10.18 14.18
N SER A 169 -8.39 10.10 13.20
CA SER A 169 -6.96 10.41 13.33
C SER A 169 -6.51 11.59 12.49
N ILE A 170 -7.14 11.79 11.33
CA ILE A 170 -6.80 12.89 10.40
C ILE A 170 -8.02 13.76 10.11
N ALA A 171 -7.78 15.04 9.82
CA ALA A 171 -8.85 15.98 9.47
C ALA A 171 -9.59 15.51 8.21
N ARG A 172 -10.88 15.90 8.06
CA ARG A 172 -11.70 15.54 6.90
C ARG A 172 -11.16 16.05 5.56
N THR A 173 -10.36 17.10 5.57
CA THR A 173 -9.84 17.75 4.38
C THR A 173 -8.33 17.96 4.52
N PRO A 174 -7.53 16.86 4.56
CA PRO A 174 -6.08 16.99 4.65
C PRO A 174 -5.51 17.39 3.29
N GLN A 175 -4.31 17.99 3.32
CA GLN A 175 -3.48 18.11 2.13
C GLN A 175 -2.65 16.84 1.98
N VAL A 176 -2.51 16.34 0.75
CA VAL A 176 -1.78 15.12 0.43
C VAL A 176 -0.87 15.33 -0.77
N SER A 177 0.26 14.62 -0.79
CA SER A 177 1.20 14.64 -1.92
C SER A 177 0.89 13.49 -2.86
N CYS A 178 0.66 13.80 -4.12
CA CYS A 178 0.31 12.83 -5.14
C CYS A 178 1.34 12.74 -6.26
N TYR A 179 1.60 11.50 -6.70
CA TYR A 179 2.48 11.18 -7.80
C TYR A 179 1.93 9.97 -8.57
N HIS A 180 0.80 10.16 -9.26
CA HIS A 180 0.16 9.10 -10.04
C HIS A 180 -0.56 9.66 -11.26
N HIS A 181 -0.61 8.88 -12.35
CA HIS A 181 -1.42 9.16 -13.52
C HIS A 181 -2.55 8.14 -13.70
N GLN A 182 -2.51 7.05 -12.95
CA GLN A 182 -3.56 6.04 -12.89
C GLN A 182 -4.39 6.20 -11.61
N ALA A 183 -5.65 5.78 -11.66
CA ALA A 183 -6.54 5.80 -10.50
C ALA A 183 -7.52 4.62 -10.54
N VAL A 184 -8.16 4.32 -9.41
CA VAL A 184 -9.25 3.35 -9.35
C VAL A 184 -10.45 3.86 -10.15
N ARG A 185 -10.97 3.02 -11.07
CA ARG A 185 -12.17 3.30 -11.88
C ARG A 185 -13.37 2.55 -11.32
N ASN A 186 -13.34 1.24 -11.32
CA ASN A 186 -14.36 0.41 -10.70
C ASN A 186 -13.81 -0.27 -9.46
N LEU A 187 -14.60 -0.23 -8.38
CA LEU A 187 -14.20 -0.80 -7.09
C LEU A 187 -14.23 -2.32 -7.12
N GLY A 188 -13.22 -2.94 -6.53
CA GLY A 188 -13.20 -4.35 -6.22
C GLY A 188 -14.26 -4.75 -5.20
N LYS A 189 -14.56 -6.03 -5.14
CA LYS A 189 -15.61 -6.57 -4.27
C LYS A 189 -15.38 -6.23 -2.79
N GLY A 190 -16.36 -5.58 -2.19
CA GLY A 190 -16.34 -5.21 -0.78
C GLY A 190 -15.57 -3.93 -0.48
N LEU A 191 -14.83 -3.36 -1.43
CA LEU A 191 -14.21 -2.06 -1.24
C LEU A 191 -15.23 -0.92 -1.31
N VAL A 192 -14.99 0.11 -0.51
CA VAL A 192 -15.70 1.38 -0.54
C VAL A 192 -14.70 2.51 -0.67
N ALA A 193 -15.03 3.49 -1.51
CA ALA A 193 -14.24 4.71 -1.60
C ALA A 193 -14.54 5.61 -0.40
N THR A 194 -13.49 6.09 0.26
CA THR A 194 -13.61 6.86 1.51
C THR A 194 -12.89 8.21 1.45
N ALA A 195 -12.19 8.52 0.35
CA ALA A 195 -11.69 9.87 0.09
C ALA A 195 -11.66 10.17 -1.42
N TRP A 196 -11.80 11.45 -1.74
CA TRP A 196 -11.78 11.95 -3.12
C TRP A 196 -11.01 13.26 -3.23
N ALA A 197 -10.31 13.43 -4.36
CA ALA A 197 -9.82 14.71 -4.82
C ALA A 197 -10.97 15.59 -5.33
N GLU A 198 -10.68 16.87 -5.60
CA GLU A 198 -11.69 17.84 -6.09
C GLU A 198 -12.28 17.45 -7.47
N ASP A 199 -11.49 16.79 -8.31
CA ASP A 199 -11.93 16.31 -9.63
C ASP A 199 -12.72 14.99 -9.59
N GLY A 200 -12.92 14.42 -8.40
CA GLY A 200 -13.65 13.18 -8.16
C GLY A 200 -12.79 11.93 -8.21
N THR A 201 -11.47 12.05 -8.40
CA THR A 201 -10.53 10.93 -8.33
C THR A 201 -10.59 10.29 -6.94
N VAL A 202 -10.72 8.96 -6.90
CA VAL A 202 -10.73 8.19 -5.64
C VAL A 202 -9.32 8.19 -5.04
N GLU A 203 -9.22 8.68 -3.81
CA GLU A 203 -7.95 8.84 -3.10
C GLU A 203 -7.79 7.90 -1.90
N ALA A 204 -8.85 7.27 -1.40
CA ALA A 204 -8.75 6.24 -0.38
C ALA A 204 -9.83 5.17 -0.52
N LEU A 205 -9.49 3.96 -0.07
CA LEU A 205 -10.37 2.81 -0.01
C LEU A 205 -10.32 2.16 1.37
N GLU A 206 -11.46 1.63 1.80
CA GLU A 206 -11.60 0.75 2.95
C GLU A 206 -12.35 -0.52 2.54
N LEU A 207 -12.09 -1.64 3.23
CA LEU A 207 -12.85 -2.88 3.04
C LEU A 207 -14.07 -2.85 3.96
N HIS A 208 -15.27 -2.80 3.38
CA HIS A 208 -16.52 -2.70 4.13
C HIS A 208 -16.74 -3.91 5.05
N GLY A 209 -17.00 -3.64 6.32
CA GLY A 209 -17.27 -4.69 7.32
C GLY A 209 -16.05 -5.51 7.71
N ALA A 210 -14.84 -5.10 7.36
CA ALA A 210 -13.63 -5.76 7.85
C ALA A 210 -13.51 -5.64 9.37
N GLU A 211 -13.17 -6.76 10.03
CA GLU A 211 -12.91 -6.82 11.48
C GLU A 211 -11.43 -6.55 11.80
N PHE A 212 -10.63 -6.23 10.80
CA PHE A 212 -9.20 -5.90 10.91
C PHE A 212 -8.92 -4.59 10.20
N TRP A 213 -7.83 -3.93 10.59
CA TRP A 213 -7.46 -2.65 10.01
C TRP A 213 -6.89 -2.84 8.60
N ILE A 214 -7.57 -2.34 7.59
CA ILE A 214 -7.12 -2.34 6.20
C ILE A 214 -7.53 -1.05 5.52
N HIS A 215 -6.54 -0.23 5.17
CA HIS A 215 -6.73 1.05 4.50
C HIS A 215 -5.81 1.15 3.30
N ALA A 216 -6.32 1.78 2.27
CA ALA A 216 -5.58 2.03 1.06
C ALA A 216 -5.68 3.52 0.69
N VAL A 217 -4.55 4.13 0.38
CA VAL A 217 -4.44 5.55 0.04
C VAL A 217 -3.72 5.71 -1.30
N GLN A 218 -4.21 6.62 -2.15
CA GLN A 218 -3.62 6.85 -3.48
C GLN A 218 -2.42 7.80 -3.40
N TRP A 219 -2.41 8.66 -2.40
CA TRP A 219 -1.31 9.61 -2.16
C TRP A 219 -0.08 8.98 -1.53
N HIS A 220 0.99 9.75 -1.43
CA HIS A 220 2.28 9.38 -0.82
C HIS A 220 2.46 10.03 0.55
N PRO A 221 2.08 9.38 1.66
CA PRO A 221 2.25 9.93 3.00
C PRO A 221 3.72 10.20 3.32
N GLU A 222 4.62 9.43 2.75
CA GLU A 222 6.07 9.54 2.96
C GLU A 222 6.67 10.86 2.51
N ASP A 223 6.07 11.52 1.54
CA ASP A 223 6.62 12.78 1.00
C ASP A 223 6.58 13.91 2.02
N THR A 224 5.58 13.91 2.89
CA THR A 224 5.36 15.00 3.86
C THR A 224 5.39 14.54 5.32
N VAL A 225 5.52 13.25 5.61
CA VAL A 225 5.46 12.68 6.97
C VAL A 225 6.43 13.35 7.96
N ALA A 226 7.57 13.84 7.49
CA ALA A 226 8.56 14.49 8.35
C ALA A 226 8.01 15.75 9.06
N SER A 227 7.04 16.45 8.47
CA SER A 227 6.49 17.71 8.97
C SER A 227 4.96 17.75 9.06
N ASP A 228 4.27 16.78 8.47
CA ASP A 228 2.81 16.74 8.42
C ASP A 228 2.24 15.78 9.47
N LEU A 229 1.52 16.35 10.44
CA LEU A 229 0.90 15.59 11.52
C LEU A 229 -0.19 14.63 11.04
N ALA A 230 -0.86 14.91 9.93
CA ALA A 230 -1.88 14.02 9.36
C ALA A 230 -1.23 12.74 8.83
N GLN A 231 -0.10 12.85 8.11
CA GLN A 231 0.61 11.68 7.61
C GLN A 231 1.28 10.88 8.74
N GLN A 232 1.79 11.57 9.76
CA GLN A 232 2.26 10.90 10.98
C GLN A 232 1.15 10.15 11.70
N ALA A 233 -0.06 10.73 11.77
CA ALA A 233 -1.22 10.12 12.40
C ALA A 233 -1.67 8.86 11.64
N LEU A 234 -1.70 8.90 10.30
CA LEU A 234 -2.01 7.73 9.46
C LEU A 234 -1.09 6.54 9.77
N LEU A 235 0.23 6.79 9.79
CA LEU A 235 1.20 5.72 10.06
C LEU A 235 1.10 5.23 11.51
N LYS A 236 0.87 6.12 12.48
CA LYS A 236 0.68 5.72 13.89
C LYS A 236 -0.61 4.92 14.07
N GLU A 237 -1.68 5.27 13.38
CA GLU A 237 -2.94 4.53 13.43
C GLU A 237 -2.75 3.12 12.84
N PHE A 238 -2.07 2.99 11.71
CA PHE A 238 -1.70 1.69 11.16
C PHE A 238 -1.03 0.82 12.23
N ILE A 239 0.04 1.33 12.86
CA ILE A 239 0.80 0.58 13.87
C ILE A 239 -0.03 0.27 15.12
N ALA A 240 -0.88 1.21 15.56
CA ALA A 240 -1.69 1.05 16.77
C ALA A 240 -2.79 -0.03 16.62
N ASN A 241 -3.21 -0.30 15.39
CA ASN A 241 -4.23 -1.31 15.09
C ASN A 241 -3.67 -2.70 14.77
N ILE A 242 -2.36 -2.92 14.95
CA ILE A 242 -1.74 -4.24 14.79
C ILE A 242 -1.87 -5.00 16.12
N PRO A 243 -2.58 -6.13 16.15
CA PRO A 243 -2.66 -6.96 17.35
C PRO A 243 -1.29 -7.61 17.61
N LEU A 244 -0.70 -7.28 18.75
CA LEU A 244 0.49 -7.98 19.23
C LEU A 244 0.03 -9.05 20.20
N GLY A 245 0.22 -10.31 19.80
CA GLY A 245 -0.04 -11.49 20.65
C GLY A 245 0.90 -11.58 21.85
#